data_4fefe5f03c0005473b335189ea1fdd53
#
_entry.id   4fefe5f03c0005473b335189ea1fdd53
#
_cell.length_a   1.000
_cell.length_b   1.000
_cell.length_c   1.000
_cell.angle_alpha   90.00
_cell.angle_beta   90.00
_cell.angle_gamma   90.00
#
_symmetry.space_group_name_H-M   'P 1'
#
loop_
_entity.id
_entity.type
_entity.pdbx_description
1 polymer ?
#
loop_
_entity_poly.entity_id
_entity_poly.type
_entity_poly.pdbx_seq_one_letter_code
_entity_poly.pdbx_strand_id
1 'polypeptide(L)'
;GFGYQEDISYTLNTTDRHAVYSRQRVDEFQESKVAGTESARQYKDATDLICQPEVNRNLIRRLTPLECERLQGFPDGWTLIDGASDSARYKALGNSVAIPCVTFVLRGIVLIMEKEFAEEQKN
;
A
#
# COMPACT_ATOMS: atom_id res chain seq x y z
N GLY A 1 -13.95 20.25 -10.03
CA GLY A 1 -14.87 19.79 -9.02
C GLY A 1 -14.17 18.87 -8.05
N PHE A 2 -14.13 19.24 -6.79
CA PHE A 2 -13.59 18.40 -5.73
C PHE A 2 -14.66 17.35 -5.40
N GLY A 3 -14.61 16.22 -6.11
CA GLY A 3 -15.56 15.15 -5.89
C GLY A 3 -15.20 14.39 -4.61
N TYR A 4 -15.90 14.63 -3.55
CA TYR A 4 -16.08 13.67 -2.48
C TYR A 4 -17.05 12.60 -3.03
N GLN A 5 -16.57 11.39 -3.17
CA GLN A 5 -17.44 10.22 -3.38
C GLN A 5 -17.31 9.37 -2.12
N GLU A 6 -18.42 9.13 -1.45
CA GLU A 6 -18.48 8.11 -0.41
C GLU A 6 -18.10 6.79 -1.06
N ASP A 7 -17.19 6.05 -0.44
CA ASP A 7 -16.71 4.73 -0.84
C ASP A 7 -15.70 4.66 -2.00
N ILE A 8 -15.23 5.76 -2.57
CA ILE A 8 -14.13 5.72 -3.53
C ILE A 8 -12.94 6.51 -2.98
N SER A 9 -11.89 5.78 -2.62
CA SER A 9 -10.62 6.40 -2.30
C SER A 9 -9.94 6.88 -3.56
N TYR A 10 -9.64 8.18 -3.64
CA TYR A 10 -8.85 8.73 -4.74
C TYR A 10 -7.48 8.09 -4.77
N THR A 11 -7.00 7.76 -5.94
CA THR A 11 -5.60 7.42 -6.14
C THR A 11 -4.77 8.63 -5.70
N LEU A 12 -3.80 8.41 -4.83
CA LEU A 12 -2.84 9.44 -4.46
C LEU A 12 -2.13 9.90 -5.74
N ASN A 13 -2.40 11.11 -6.17
CA ASN A 13 -1.78 11.70 -7.34
C ASN A 13 -0.90 12.89 -6.95
N THR A 14 -0.02 13.29 -7.83
CA THR A 14 0.91 14.39 -7.59
C THR A 14 0.24 15.78 -7.67
N THR A 15 -0.97 15.85 -8.20
CA THR A 15 -1.69 17.10 -8.45
C THR A 15 -2.39 17.62 -7.19
N ASP A 16 -2.89 16.73 -6.34
CA ASP A 16 -3.71 17.09 -5.18
C ASP A 16 -2.90 17.32 -3.90
N ARG A 17 -1.57 17.31 -3.97
CA ARG A 17 -0.65 17.57 -2.86
C ARG A 17 -1.00 16.81 -1.57
N HIS A 18 -1.40 15.56 -1.69
CA HIS A 18 -1.53 14.69 -0.52
C HIS A 18 -0.15 14.47 0.09
N ALA A 19 -0.06 14.55 1.39
CA ALA A 19 1.16 14.23 2.12
C ALA A 19 0.93 12.97 2.94
N VAL A 20 1.90 12.08 2.89
CA VAL A 20 1.97 10.90 3.77
C VAL A 20 2.85 11.24 4.96
N TYR A 21 2.35 10.99 6.15
CA TYR A 21 3.10 11.12 7.39
C TYR A 21 3.35 9.74 7.96
N SER A 22 4.60 9.36 8.09
CA SER A 22 5.01 8.03 8.57
C SER A 22 5.77 8.13 9.88
N ARG A 23 5.57 7.16 10.79
CA ARG A 23 6.31 7.02 12.06
C ARG A 23 6.95 5.64 12.25
N GLN A 24 7.19 4.92 11.19
CA GLN A 24 7.66 3.51 11.31
C GLN A 24 8.96 3.32 12.07
N ARG A 25 9.82 4.34 12.14
CA ARG A 25 11.14 4.25 12.79
C ARG A 25 11.37 5.26 13.91
N VAL A 26 10.41 6.14 14.12
CA VAL A 26 10.47 7.22 15.13
C VAL A 26 9.10 7.33 15.79
N ASP A 27 9.06 7.85 17.02
CA ASP A 27 7.79 8.02 17.74
C ASP A 27 6.96 9.20 17.23
N GLU A 28 7.49 10.00 16.32
CA GLU A 28 6.83 11.16 15.74
C GLU A 28 6.49 10.92 14.26
N PHE A 29 5.34 11.44 13.81
CA PHE A 29 4.96 11.44 12.41
C PHE A 29 5.79 12.46 11.63
N GLN A 30 6.45 12.00 10.58
CA GLN A 30 7.24 12.84 9.67
C GLN A 30 6.68 12.73 8.26
N GLU A 31 6.69 13.84 7.52
CA GLU A 31 6.30 13.84 6.12
C GLU A 31 7.24 12.95 5.31
N SER A 32 6.66 12.07 4.52
CA SER A 32 7.38 11.13 3.66
C SER A 32 6.82 11.17 2.24
N LYS A 33 7.71 11.02 1.26
CA LYS A 33 7.32 10.87 -0.15
C LYS A 33 6.90 9.45 -0.50
N VAL A 34 7.12 8.52 0.40
CA VAL A 34 6.85 7.09 0.22
C VAL A 34 6.08 6.59 1.42
N ALA A 35 4.98 5.87 1.17
CA ALA A 35 4.27 5.18 2.21
C ALA A 35 5.16 4.10 2.83
N GLY A 36 5.04 3.91 4.13
CA GLY A 36 5.77 2.88 4.84
C GLY A 36 5.23 1.47 4.54
N THR A 37 5.85 0.49 5.17
CA THR A 37 5.37 -0.90 5.11
C THR A 37 4.04 -1.03 5.82
N GLU A 38 3.06 -1.65 5.17
CA GLU A 38 1.75 -1.91 5.77
C GLU A 38 1.87 -2.77 7.03
N SER A 39 1.16 -2.35 8.07
CA SER A 39 1.14 -3.03 9.35
C SER A 39 -0.19 -3.75 9.57
N ALA A 40 -0.14 -4.99 10.05
CA ALA A 40 -1.33 -5.74 10.47
C ALA A 40 -2.08 -5.04 11.62
N ARG A 41 -1.46 -4.06 12.28
CA ARG A 41 -2.04 -3.24 13.36
C ARG A 41 -2.58 -1.90 12.89
N GLN A 42 -2.63 -1.64 11.59
CA GLN A 42 -3.07 -0.36 11.01
C GLN A 42 -4.43 0.08 11.53
N TYR A 43 -5.33 -0.85 11.82
CA TYR A 43 -6.64 -0.57 12.41
C TYR A 43 -6.59 0.00 13.83
N LYS A 44 -5.53 -0.31 14.58
CA LYS A 44 -5.40 0.01 16.00
C LYS A 44 -4.35 1.08 16.25
N ASP A 45 -3.22 0.99 15.56
CA ASP A 45 -2.07 1.85 15.74
C ASP A 45 -1.48 2.17 14.34
N ALA A 46 -2.08 3.14 13.68
CA ALA A 46 -1.68 3.52 12.32
C ALA A 46 -0.23 4.04 12.31
N THR A 47 0.58 3.46 11.44
CA THR A 47 1.96 3.89 11.21
C THR A 47 2.05 5.00 10.16
N ASP A 48 1.08 5.04 9.25
CA ASP A 48 1.01 6.04 8.19
C ASP A 48 -0.33 6.78 8.22
N LEU A 49 -0.28 8.08 8.04
CA LEU A 49 -1.44 8.96 7.95
C LEU A 49 -1.38 9.74 6.64
N ILE A 50 -2.54 10.03 6.08
CA ILE A 50 -2.68 10.90 4.91
C ILE A 50 -3.17 12.26 5.37
N CYS A 51 -2.48 13.31 4.93
CA CYS A 51 -2.98 14.67 4.98
C CYS A 51 -3.62 15.00 3.63
N GLN A 52 -4.91 15.19 3.64
CA GLN A 52 -5.69 15.55 2.46
C GLN A 52 -6.13 17.01 2.57
N PRO A 53 -5.71 17.90 1.64
CA PRO A 53 -6.19 19.28 1.66
C PRO A 53 -7.67 19.35 1.32
N GLU A 54 -8.44 20.02 2.15
CA GLU A 54 -9.83 20.39 1.89
C GLU A 54 -9.96 21.91 1.75
N VAL A 55 -11.10 22.38 1.24
CA VAL A 55 -11.32 23.80 0.87
C VAL A 55 -10.93 24.80 1.95
N ASN A 56 -11.07 24.49 3.23
CA ASN A 56 -10.75 25.38 4.35
C ASN A 56 -9.92 24.73 5.47
N ARG A 57 -9.48 23.49 5.30
CA ARG A 57 -8.75 22.75 6.33
C ARG A 57 -8.00 21.58 5.74
N ASN A 58 -7.04 21.06 6.47
CA ASN A 58 -6.39 19.79 6.16
C ASN A 58 -7.09 18.67 6.95
N LEU A 59 -7.52 17.63 6.26
CA LEU A 59 -8.02 16.41 6.87
C LEU A 59 -6.86 15.44 7.06
N ILE A 60 -6.58 15.08 8.30
CA ILE A 60 -5.61 14.03 8.62
C ILE A 60 -6.41 12.75 8.93
N ARG A 61 -6.14 11.69 8.19
CA ARG A 61 -6.84 10.42 8.32
C ARG A 61 -5.91 9.23 8.12
N ARG A 62 -6.37 8.07 8.53
CA ARG A 62 -5.70 6.79 8.22
C ARG A 62 -5.91 6.43 6.75
N LEU A 63 -5.03 5.57 6.25
CA LEU A 63 -5.26 4.85 5.01
C LEU A 63 -6.51 3.98 5.12
N THR A 64 -7.29 3.92 4.07
CA THR A 64 -8.39 2.96 3.95
C THR A 64 -7.86 1.58 3.55
N PRO A 65 -8.59 0.47 3.80
CA PRO A 65 -8.18 -0.85 3.31
C PRO A 65 -7.94 -0.89 1.81
N LEU A 66 -8.75 -0.18 1.02
CA LEU A 66 -8.57 -0.07 -0.42
C LEU A 66 -7.26 0.63 -0.81
N GLU A 67 -6.90 1.71 -0.12
CA GLU A 67 -5.62 2.38 -0.33
C GLU A 67 -4.45 1.46 0.02
N CYS A 68 -4.56 0.69 1.10
CA CYS A 68 -3.55 -0.30 1.46
C CYS A 68 -3.42 -1.42 0.40
N GLU A 69 -4.53 -1.90 -0.16
CA GLU A 69 -4.52 -2.85 -1.28
C GLU A 69 -3.72 -2.29 -2.47
N ARG A 70 -4.02 -1.06 -2.89
CA ARG A 70 -3.35 -0.39 -4.00
C ARG A 70 -1.86 -0.16 -3.75
N LEU A 71 -1.48 0.28 -2.55
CA LEU A 71 -0.08 0.48 -2.17
C LEU A 71 0.73 -0.81 -2.22
N GLN A 72 0.12 -1.94 -1.92
CA GLN A 72 0.76 -3.25 -2.00
C GLN A 72 0.64 -3.91 -3.38
N GLY A 73 -0.06 -3.30 -4.33
CA GLY A 73 -0.24 -3.82 -5.68
C GLY A 73 -1.30 -4.90 -5.82
N PHE A 74 -2.21 -5.00 -4.87
CA PHE A 74 -3.39 -5.86 -5.00
C PHE A 74 -4.46 -5.22 -5.89
N PRO A 75 -5.29 -6.02 -6.55
CA PRO A 75 -6.50 -5.52 -7.19
C PRO A 75 -7.45 -4.88 -6.17
N ASP A 76 -8.21 -3.89 -6.60
CA ASP A 76 -9.22 -3.24 -5.77
C ASP A 76 -10.23 -4.26 -5.22
N GLY A 77 -10.50 -4.18 -3.94
CA GLY A 77 -11.44 -5.07 -3.26
C GLY A 77 -10.93 -6.49 -3.01
N TRP A 78 -9.62 -6.75 -3.18
CA TRP A 78 -9.03 -8.07 -2.96
C TRP A 78 -9.33 -8.65 -1.59
N THR A 79 -9.33 -7.83 -0.56
CA THR A 79 -9.65 -8.23 0.82
C THR A 79 -11.12 -8.04 1.19
N LEU A 80 -11.95 -7.56 0.27
CA LEU A 80 -13.38 -7.33 0.49
C LEU A 80 -14.15 -8.66 0.36
N ILE A 81 -14.04 -9.48 1.38
CA ILE A 81 -14.77 -10.74 1.51
C ILE A 81 -16.06 -10.45 2.27
N ASP A 82 -17.15 -11.09 1.88
CA ASP A 82 -18.44 -10.92 2.55
C ASP A 82 -18.34 -11.15 4.07
N GLY A 83 -18.81 -10.17 4.85
CA GLY A 83 -18.68 -10.18 6.30
C GLY A 83 -17.31 -9.79 6.87
N ALA A 84 -16.31 -9.47 6.05
CA ALA A 84 -15.02 -9.03 6.53
C ALA A 84 -15.07 -7.61 7.09
N SER A 85 -14.61 -7.42 8.34
CA SER A 85 -14.42 -6.10 8.92
C SER A 85 -13.15 -5.43 8.37
N ASP A 86 -13.09 -4.09 8.42
CA ASP A 86 -11.89 -3.34 8.05
C ASP A 86 -10.67 -3.79 8.86
N SER A 87 -10.85 -4.10 10.13
CA SER A 87 -9.80 -4.66 10.99
C SER A 87 -9.21 -5.96 10.44
N ALA A 88 -10.06 -6.87 9.95
CA ALA A 88 -9.62 -8.11 9.31
C ALA A 88 -8.86 -7.85 8.00
N ARG A 89 -9.35 -6.89 7.21
CA ARG A 89 -8.71 -6.46 5.96
C ARG A 89 -7.31 -5.88 6.20
N TYR A 90 -7.15 -4.95 7.15
CA TYR A 90 -5.83 -4.42 7.53
C TYR A 90 -4.89 -5.52 8.02
N LYS A 91 -5.39 -6.46 8.81
CA LYS A 91 -4.59 -7.59 9.30
C LYS A 91 -4.09 -8.47 8.15
N ALA A 92 -4.97 -8.78 7.19
CA ALA A 92 -4.61 -9.57 6.02
C ALA A 92 -3.53 -8.87 5.18
N LEU A 93 -3.70 -7.57 4.91
CA LEU A 93 -2.75 -6.76 4.14
C LEU A 93 -1.40 -6.62 4.85
N GLY A 94 -1.40 -6.37 6.16
CA GLY A 94 -0.16 -6.25 6.94
C GLY A 94 0.60 -7.57 7.11
N ASN A 95 -0.06 -8.71 7.00
CA ASN A 95 0.56 -10.04 6.97
C ASN A 95 1.00 -10.46 5.57
N SER A 96 0.66 -9.69 4.56
CA SER A 96 0.98 -9.94 3.17
C SER A 96 2.32 -9.29 2.76
N VAL A 97 2.58 -9.22 1.48
CA VAL A 97 3.80 -8.67 0.88
C VAL A 97 3.45 -7.66 -0.21
N ALA A 98 4.34 -6.72 -0.47
CA ALA A 98 4.23 -5.82 -1.61
C ALA A 98 4.47 -6.60 -2.91
N ILE A 99 3.42 -6.84 -3.68
CA ILE A 99 3.44 -7.66 -4.91
C ILE A 99 4.49 -7.19 -5.90
N PRO A 100 4.65 -5.89 -6.21
CA PRO A 100 5.68 -5.44 -7.15
C PRO A 100 7.10 -5.83 -6.74
N CYS A 101 7.42 -5.75 -5.44
CA CYS A 101 8.73 -6.11 -4.91
C CYS A 101 9.01 -7.61 -5.07
N VAL A 102 8.05 -8.46 -4.70
CA VAL A 102 8.16 -9.91 -4.84
C VAL A 102 8.24 -10.31 -6.30
N THR A 103 7.44 -9.71 -7.16
CA THR A 103 7.47 -9.96 -8.61
C THR A 103 8.84 -9.63 -9.20
N PHE A 104 9.45 -8.53 -8.79
CA PHE A 104 10.80 -8.15 -9.23
C PHE A 104 11.84 -9.21 -8.86
N VAL A 105 11.82 -9.67 -7.61
CA VAL A 105 12.74 -10.71 -7.12
C VAL A 105 12.53 -12.03 -7.87
N LEU A 106 11.28 -12.47 -8.00
CA LEU A 106 10.95 -13.72 -8.70
C LEU A 106 11.35 -13.69 -10.18
N ARG A 107 11.14 -12.59 -10.87
CA ARG A 107 11.61 -12.42 -12.25
C ARG A 107 13.13 -12.56 -12.36
N GLY A 108 13.88 -12.00 -11.42
CA GLY A 108 15.34 -12.17 -11.36
C GLY A 108 15.73 -13.63 -11.20
N ILE A 109 15.08 -14.38 -10.33
CA ILE A 109 15.33 -15.82 -10.12
C ILE A 109 15.04 -16.62 -11.40
N VAL A 110 13.90 -16.38 -12.03
CA VAL A 110 13.50 -17.08 -13.28
C VAL A 110 14.54 -16.84 -14.37
N LEU A 111 15.00 -15.61 -14.57
CA LEU A 111 16.02 -15.29 -15.58
C LEU A 111 17.35 -16.02 -15.34
N ILE A 112 17.75 -16.20 -14.09
CA ILE A 112 18.96 -16.96 -13.75
C ILE A 112 18.74 -18.44 -14.06
N MET A 113 17.62 -19.01 -13.64
CA MET A 113 17.30 -20.42 -13.91
C MET A 113 17.24 -20.72 -15.41
N GLU A 114 16.63 -19.86 -16.20
CA GLU A 114 16.57 -20.02 -17.66
C GLU A 114 17.97 -20.03 -18.30
N LYS A 115 18.90 -19.21 -17.81
CA LYS A 115 20.30 -19.21 -18.28
C LYS A 115 21.01 -20.50 -17.92
N GLU A 116 20.89 -20.97 -16.68
CA GLU A 116 21.50 -22.22 -16.24
C GLU A 116 20.99 -23.41 -17.04
N PHE A 117 19.68 -23.51 -17.24
CA PHE A 117 19.09 -24.56 -18.08
C PHE A 117 19.58 -24.50 -19.53
N ALA A 118 19.72 -23.33 -20.10
CA ALA A 118 20.21 -23.16 -21.47
C ALA A 118 21.70 -23.58 -21.61
N GLU A 119 22.51 -23.37 -20.57
CA GLU A 119 23.93 -23.78 -20.54
C GLU A 119 24.08 -25.30 -20.39
N GLU A 120 23.26 -25.94 -19.55
CA GLU A 120 23.25 -27.39 -19.37
C GLU A 120 22.88 -28.15 -20.66
N GLN A 121 21.98 -27.60 -21.48
CA GLN A 121 21.59 -28.22 -22.75
C GLN A 121 22.64 -28.07 -23.86
N LYS A 122 23.65 -27.23 -23.71
CA LYS A 122 24.75 -27.04 -24.67
C LYS A 122 25.96 -27.97 -24.44
N ASN A 123 25.98 -28.61 -23.30
CA ASN A 123 26.99 -29.58 -22.91
C ASN A 123 26.48 -31.01 -23.12
#